data_3af118d6aab1c975f15d13ae582f9bac
#
_entry.id   3af118d6aab1c975f15d13ae582f9bac
#
_cell.length_a   1.000
_cell.length_b   1.000
_cell.length_c   1.000
_cell.angle_alpha   90.00
_cell.angle_beta   90.00
_cell.angle_gamma   90.00
#
_symmetry.space_group_name_H-M   'P 1'
#
loop_
_entity.id
_entity.type
_entity.pdbx_description
1 polymer ?
#
loop_
_entity_poly.entity_id
_entity_poly.type
_entity_poly.pdbx_seq_one_letter_code
_entity_poly.pdbx_strand_id
1 'polypeptide(L)'
;MSEHDQHSSFIKTPQQLIVVLLLAFLVPIIGIIMLVQLAVNVPSADPGALDPDKVAARIQPVGRLEFGAPQAAPGSRAGEAIVKTVCATCHQAGVANAPKFGDKTAWAPRIKQGLNALVQSVIKGKGAMPPKAGDASLTETEAARAVVVMANQAGAKFKAPAAPKEAAKAPAAKGGAAAADG
;
A
#
# COMPACT_ATOMS: atom_id res chain seq x y z
N MET A 1 -57.65 -20.39 -55.40
CA MET A 1 -57.11 -21.67 -54.91
C MET A 1 -56.48 -21.35 -53.56
N SER A 2 -57.25 -21.66 -52.51
CA SER A 2 -56.84 -21.38 -51.13
C SER A 2 -56.17 -22.63 -50.57
N GLU A 3 -54.88 -22.61 -50.43
CA GLU A 3 -54.15 -23.60 -49.69
C GLU A 3 -54.41 -23.40 -48.19
N HIS A 4 -55.29 -24.27 -47.67
CA HIS A 4 -55.46 -24.43 -46.25
C HIS A 4 -54.22 -25.13 -45.71
N ASP A 5 -53.32 -24.38 -45.08
CA ASP A 5 -52.30 -24.90 -44.23
C ASP A 5 -52.99 -25.69 -43.11
N GLN A 6 -52.95 -27.00 -43.22
CA GLN A 6 -53.39 -27.92 -42.18
C GLN A 6 -52.34 -27.88 -41.08
N HIS A 7 -52.49 -26.94 -40.13
CA HIS A 7 -51.78 -27.01 -38.85
C HIS A 7 -52.22 -28.32 -38.16
N SER A 8 -51.46 -29.38 -38.33
CA SER A 8 -51.62 -30.61 -37.57
C SER A 8 -51.43 -30.30 -36.08
N SER A 9 -52.52 -30.12 -35.36
CA SER A 9 -52.44 -29.92 -33.90
C SER A 9 -51.91 -31.19 -33.30
N PHE A 10 -50.80 -31.03 -32.49
CA PHE A 10 -50.19 -32.13 -31.78
C PHE A 10 -51.11 -32.74 -30.72
N ILE A 11 -52.22 -32.09 -30.39
CA ILE A 11 -53.18 -32.50 -29.39
C ILE A 11 -54.41 -33.11 -30.12
N LYS A 12 -54.52 -34.43 -30.09
CA LYS A 12 -55.59 -35.16 -30.74
C LYS A 12 -56.62 -35.70 -29.77
N THR A 13 -56.37 -35.77 -28.52
CA THR A 13 -57.29 -36.31 -27.50
C THR A 13 -57.43 -35.34 -26.31
N PRO A 14 -58.62 -35.31 -25.69
CA PRO A 14 -58.81 -34.44 -24.50
C PRO A 14 -57.89 -34.79 -23.35
N GLN A 15 -57.44 -36.04 -23.24
CA GLN A 15 -56.45 -36.44 -22.23
C GLN A 15 -55.07 -35.82 -22.49
N GLN A 16 -54.64 -35.78 -23.78
CA GLN A 16 -53.38 -35.11 -24.15
C GLN A 16 -53.45 -33.61 -23.87
N LEU A 17 -54.57 -32.97 -24.07
CA LEU A 17 -54.76 -31.56 -23.73
C LEU A 17 -54.54 -31.32 -22.25
N ILE A 18 -55.14 -32.13 -21.37
CA ILE A 18 -55.01 -32.00 -19.93
C ILE A 18 -53.54 -32.22 -19.50
N VAL A 19 -52.87 -33.23 -20.02
CA VAL A 19 -51.47 -33.53 -19.71
C VAL A 19 -50.55 -32.39 -20.14
N VAL A 20 -50.72 -31.89 -21.37
CA VAL A 20 -49.90 -30.77 -21.86
C VAL A 20 -50.11 -29.52 -21.03
N LEU A 21 -51.36 -29.23 -20.66
CA LEU A 21 -51.69 -28.08 -19.84
C LEU A 21 -51.11 -28.21 -18.46
N LEU A 22 -51.20 -29.37 -17.83
CA LEU A 22 -50.56 -29.62 -16.53
C LEU A 22 -49.04 -29.50 -16.59
N LEU A 23 -48.41 -30.08 -17.61
CA LEU A 23 -46.95 -29.97 -17.79
C LEU A 23 -46.51 -28.53 -18.05
N ALA A 24 -47.28 -27.77 -18.84
CA ALA A 24 -46.97 -26.36 -19.11
C ALA A 24 -46.97 -25.49 -17.84
N PHE A 25 -47.74 -25.85 -16.84
CA PHE A 25 -47.75 -25.15 -15.56
C PHE A 25 -46.79 -25.77 -14.56
N LEU A 26 -46.74 -27.09 -14.39
CA LEU A 26 -45.94 -27.75 -13.39
C LEU A 26 -44.45 -27.64 -13.66
N VAL A 27 -44.00 -27.77 -14.90
CA VAL A 27 -42.57 -27.73 -15.24
C VAL A 27 -41.93 -26.38 -14.88
N PRO A 28 -42.48 -25.21 -15.27
CA PRO A 28 -41.88 -23.94 -14.87
C PRO A 28 -41.99 -23.67 -13.37
N ILE A 29 -43.09 -24.10 -12.73
CA ILE A 29 -43.22 -23.92 -11.25
C ILE A 29 -42.16 -24.74 -10.50
N ILE A 30 -41.99 -26.02 -10.89
CA ILE A 30 -40.94 -26.86 -10.29
C ILE A 30 -39.55 -26.30 -10.60
N GLY A 31 -39.31 -25.81 -11.82
CA GLY A 31 -38.06 -25.17 -12.21
C GLY A 31 -37.75 -23.94 -11.35
N ILE A 32 -38.74 -23.08 -11.14
CA ILE A 32 -38.56 -21.89 -10.26
C ILE A 32 -38.31 -22.33 -8.82
N ILE A 33 -39.05 -23.30 -8.30
CA ILE A 33 -38.84 -23.80 -6.94
C ILE A 33 -37.40 -24.36 -6.79
N MET A 34 -36.94 -25.16 -7.78
CA MET A 34 -35.58 -25.71 -7.76
C MET A 34 -34.52 -24.61 -7.84
N LEU A 35 -34.72 -23.59 -8.66
CA LEU A 35 -33.79 -22.45 -8.73
C LEU A 35 -33.77 -21.65 -7.43
N VAL A 36 -34.94 -21.40 -6.83
CA VAL A 36 -35.05 -20.73 -5.53
C VAL A 36 -34.35 -21.57 -4.46
N GLN A 37 -34.58 -22.88 -4.42
CA GLN A 37 -33.93 -23.77 -3.48
C GLN A 37 -32.42 -23.81 -3.69
N LEU A 38 -31.95 -23.80 -4.94
CA LEU A 38 -30.53 -23.71 -5.24
C LEU A 38 -29.92 -22.37 -4.78
N ALA A 39 -30.63 -21.27 -4.94
CA ALA A 39 -30.18 -19.94 -4.54
C ALA A 39 -30.22 -19.74 -3.00
N VAL A 40 -31.23 -20.31 -2.35
CA VAL A 40 -31.44 -20.19 -0.89
C VAL A 40 -30.64 -21.23 -0.10
N ASN A 41 -30.42 -22.41 -0.69
CA ASN A 41 -29.55 -23.46 -0.14
C ASN A 41 -28.07 -23.33 -0.54
N VAL A 42 -27.63 -22.18 -1.02
CA VAL A 42 -26.21 -21.82 -0.91
C VAL A 42 -25.84 -22.04 0.56
N PRO A 43 -24.78 -22.85 0.86
CA PRO A 43 -24.46 -23.23 2.24
C PRO A 43 -24.58 -21.99 3.12
N SER A 44 -25.56 -22.05 4.00
CA SER A 44 -25.94 -20.93 4.85
C SER A 44 -24.66 -20.31 5.40
N ALA A 45 -24.56 -19.02 5.26
CA ALA A 45 -23.51 -18.26 5.86
C ALA A 45 -23.23 -18.90 7.23
N ASP A 46 -21.96 -19.36 7.42
CA ASP A 46 -21.45 -19.90 8.67
C ASP A 46 -22.22 -19.23 9.83
N PRO A 47 -22.92 -19.98 10.72
CA PRO A 47 -23.68 -19.38 11.81
C PRO A 47 -22.88 -18.36 12.63
N GLY A 48 -21.55 -18.49 12.63
CA GLY A 48 -20.63 -17.51 13.17
C GLY A 48 -20.20 -16.40 12.19
N ALA A 49 -20.80 -16.31 11.02
CA ALA A 49 -20.41 -15.26 10.05
C ALA A 49 -20.70 -13.84 10.55
N LEU A 50 -21.65 -13.69 11.45
CA LEU A 50 -22.01 -12.43 12.14
C LEU A 50 -21.33 -12.29 13.50
N ASP A 51 -20.46 -13.21 13.88
CA ASP A 51 -19.61 -13.09 15.06
C ASP A 51 -18.80 -11.79 14.96
N PRO A 52 -18.85 -10.93 15.98
CA PRO A 52 -18.14 -9.65 15.96
C PRO A 52 -16.67 -9.76 15.57
N ASP A 53 -15.98 -10.80 16.04
CA ASP A 53 -14.56 -11.02 15.72
C ASP A 53 -14.35 -11.40 14.25
N LYS A 54 -15.22 -12.23 13.69
CA LYS A 54 -15.17 -12.59 12.27
C LYS A 54 -15.59 -11.44 11.36
N VAL A 55 -16.53 -10.63 11.78
CA VAL A 55 -16.91 -9.40 11.08
C VAL A 55 -15.75 -8.41 11.11
N ALA A 56 -15.14 -8.20 12.28
CA ALA A 56 -13.96 -7.34 12.42
C ALA A 56 -12.80 -7.80 11.53
N ALA A 57 -12.56 -9.12 11.45
CA ALA A 57 -11.53 -9.69 10.58
C ALA A 57 -11.81 -9.47 9.07
N ARG A 58 -13.07 -9.47 8.65
CA ARG A 58 -13.44 -9.21 7.24
C ARG A 58 -13.35 -7.74 6.85
N ILE A 59 -13.64 -6.83 7.78
CA ILE A 59 -13.57 -5.39 7.56
C ILE A 59 -12.21 -4.80 7.92
N GLN A 60 -11.25 -5.65 8.33
CA GLN A 60 -9.89 -5.17 8.53
C GLN A 60 -9.37 -4.52 7.25
N PRO A 61 -8.81 -3.32 7.34
CA PRO A 61 -8.21 -2.67 6.19
C PRO A 61 -7.13 -3.56 5.61
N VAL A 62 -7.19 -3.83 4.30
CA VAL A 62 -6.25 -4.69 3.56
C VAL A 62 -4.82 -4.12 3.57
N GLY A 63 -4.68 -2.85 3.93
CA GLY A 63 -3.42 -2.17 4.17
C GLY A 63 -3.45 -1.56 5.56
N ARG A 64 -2.54 -1.95 6.41
CA ARG A 64 -2.20 -1.17 7.58
C ARG A 64 -1.54 0.09 7.06
N LEU A 65 -2.27 1.18 7.06
CA LEU A 65 -1.62 2.48 7.00
C LEU A 65 -0.87 2.61 8.33
N GLU A 66 0.35 2.16 8.35
CA GLU A 66 1.28 2.63 9.35
C GLU A 66 1.51 4.10 9.00
N PHE A 67 0.71 4.95 9.59
CA PHE A 67 1.15 6.32 9.78
C PHE A 67 2.47 6.17 10.53
N GLY A 68 3.57 6.34 9.81
CA GLY A 68 4.89 6.24 10.41
C GLY A 68 4.84 6.96 11.74
N ALA A 69 5.57 6.45 12.73
CA ALA A 69 5.65 7.04 14.06
C ALA A 69 5.58 8.57 13.93
N PRO A 70 4.79 9.27 14.78
CA PRO A 70 4.42 10.67 14.60
C PRO A 70 5.62 11.41 14.04
N GLN A 71 5.47 11.94 12.82
CA GLN A 71 6.61 12.53 12.12
C GLN A 71 7.21 13.54 13.09
N ALA A 72 8.43 13.26 13.50
CA ALA A 72 9.13 14.15 14.40
C ALA A 72 8.96 15.57 13.89
N ALA A 73 8.62 16.50 14.77
CA ALA A 73 8.32 17.89 14.41
C ALA A 73 9.36 18.40 13.39
N PRO A 74 8.97 19.19 12.38
CA PRO A 74 9.90 19.68 11.37
C PRO A 74 11.13 20.29 12.02
N GLY A 75 12.32 19.86 11.61
CA GLY A 75 13.58 20.28 12.20
C GLY A 75 14.10 19.39 13.34
N SER A 76 13.33 18.41 13.82
CA SER A 76 13.75 17.57 14.95
C SER A 76 14.39 16.23 14.54
N ARG A 77 14.23 15.80 13.29
CA ARG A 77 14.74 14.50 12.82
C ARG A 77 16.26 14.41 12.88
N ALA A 78 16.76 13.25 13.32
CA ALA A 78 18.19 12.95 13.31
C ALA A 78 18.70 12.76 11.86
N GLY A 79 19.93 13.19 11.58
CA GLY A 79 20.53 13.06 10.25
C GLY A 79 20.58 11.63 9.75
N GLU A 80 20.86 10.65 10.60
CA GLU A 80 20.90 9.22 10.26
C GLU A 80 19.53 8.69 9.86
N ALA A 81 18.47 9.11 10.55
CA ALA A 81 17.11 8.73 10.21
C ALA A 81 16.71 9.25 8.81
N ILE A 82 17.06 10.52 8.52
CA ILE A 82 16.79 11.15 7.21
C ILE A 82 17.59 10.43 6.11
N VAL A 83 18.85 10.13 6.35
CA VAL A 83 19.70 9.41 5.40
C VAL A 83 19.07 8.06 5.05
N LYS A 84 18.60 7.34 6.07
CA LYS A 84 18.00 6.01 5.90
C LYS A 84 16.64 6.04 5.18
N THR A 85 15.79 7.02 5.48
CA THR A 85 14.41 7.06 4.97
C THR A 85 14.27 7.85 3.66
N VAL A 86 15.06 8.87 3.45
CA VAL A 86 14.95 9.78 2.30
C VAL A 86 16.12 9.59 1.33
N CYS A 87 17.37 9.73 1.79
CA CYS A 87 18.53 9.78 0.91
C CYS A 87 18.92 8.41 0.34
N ALA A 88 18.70 7.33 1.11
CA ALA A 88 19.10 5.98 0.73
C ALA A 88 18.44 5.50 -0.58
N THR A 89 17.25 5.97 -0.89
CA THR A 89 16.52 5.62 -2.13
C THR A 89 17.40 5.79 -3.39
N CYS A 90 18.20 6.84 -3.44
CA CYS A 90 19.08 7.12 -4.57
C CYS A 90 20.56 6.85 -4.26
N HIS A 91 21.02 7.25 -3.07
CA HIS A 91 22.44 7.24 -2.72
C HIS A 91 22.96 5.87 -2.26
N GLN A 92 22.11 4.91 -1.93
CA GLN A 92 22.52 3.54 -1.60
C GLN A 92 22.97 2.79 -2.87
N ALA A 93 22.13 2.81 -3.89
CA ALA A 93 22.38 2.12 -5.15
C ALA A 93 23.15 2.98 -6.19
N GLY A 94 23.18 4.30 -6.02
CA GLY A 94 23.79 5.23 -6.99
C GLY A 94 22.87 5.53 -8.17
N VAL A 95 21.54 5.56 -7.94
CA VAL A 95 20.54 5.85 -8.96
C VAL A 95 20.83 7.22 -9.61
N ALA A 96 20.72 7.29 -10.94
CA ALA A 96 20.93 8.51 -11.72
C ALA A 96 22.28 9.22 -11.43
N ASN A 97 23.35 8.44 -11.26
CA ASN A 97 24.69 8.91 -10.92
C ASN A 97 24.80 9.62 -9.55
N ALA A 98 23.89 9.31 -8.61
CA ALA A 98 24.02 9.78 -7.25
C ALA A 98 25.29 9.20 -6.59
N PRO A 99 26.11 10.00 -5.92
CA PRO A 99 27.30 9.50 -5.21
C PRO A 99 26.87 8.53 -4.11
N LYS A 100 27.40 7.31 -4.16
CA LYS A 100 27.08 6.27 -3.18
C LYS A 100 27.60 6.61 -1.79
N PHE A 101 26.98 6.04 -0.77
CA PHE A 101 27.46 6.15 0.60
C PHE A 101 28.91 5.63 0.72
N GLY A 102 29.76 6.37 1.38
CA GLY A 102 31.17 5.97 1.60
C GLY A 102 32.10 6.05 0.39
N ASP A 103 31.59 6.39 -0.79
CA ASP A 103 32.42 6.54 -2.00
C ASP A 103 33.26 7.83 -1.90
N LYS A 104 34.48 7.70 -1.37
CA LYS A 104 35.41 8.81 -1.18
C LYS A 104 35.74 9.54 -2.47
N THR A 105 35.82 8.82 -3.59
CA THR A 105 36.19 9.38 -4.89
C THR A 105 35.06 10.28 -5.42
N ALA A 106 33.85 9.81 -5.39
CA ALA A 106 32.69 10.57 -5.83
C ALA A 106 32.36 11.76 -4.88
N TRP A 107 32.65 11.62 -3.61
CA TRP A 107 32.38 12.66 -2.61
C TRP A 107 33.49 13.71 -2.51
N ALA A 108 34.75 13.38 -2.81
CA ALA A 108 35.87 14.31 -2.64
C ALA A 108 35.67 15.68 -3.29
N PRO A 109 35.26 15.79 -4.59
CA PRO A 109 35.05 17.10 -5.20
C PRO A 109 33.87 17.86 -4.61
N ARG A 110 32.90 17.16 -4.02
CA ARG A 110 31.73 17.75 -3.35
C ARG A 110 32.10 18.27 -1.97
N ILE A 111 32.84 17.50 -1.19
CA ILE A 111 33.32 17.88 0.15
C ILE A 111 34.17 19.14 0.08
N LYS A 112 34.99 19.31 -0.96
CA LYS A 112 35.81 20.53 -1.18
C LYS A 112 34.97 21.80 -1.32
N GLN A 113 33.69 21.72 -1.71
CA GLN A 113 32.80 22.87 -1.82
C GLN A 113 32.29 23.35 -0.44
N GLY A 114 32.50 22.57 0.59
CA GLY A 114 32.07 22.87 1.95
C GLY A 114 30.62 22.50 2.28
N LEU A 115 30.31 22.46 3.56
CA LEU A 115 29.01 21.99 4.06
C LEU A 115 27.84 22.81 3.51
N ASN A 116 27.97 24.14 3.50
CA ASN A 116 26.88 25.01 3.05
C ASN A 116 26.49 24.77 1.60
N ALA A 117 27.47 24.61 0.71
CA ALA A 117 27.23 24.32 -0.71
C ALA A 117 26.54 22.97 -0.92
N LEU A 118 26.90 21.97 -0.12
CA LEU A 118 26.25 20.67 -0.11
C LEU A 118 24.80 20.76 0.37
N VAL A 119 24.53 21.48 1.45
CA VAL A 119 23.19 21.72 1.98
C VAL A 119 22.34 22.43 0.94
N GLN A 120 22.84 23.50 0.33
CA GLN A 120 22.13 24.21 -0.74
C GLN A 120 21.83 23.31 -1.95
N SER A 121 22.70 22.36 -2.26
CA SER A 121 22.46 21.38 -3.31
C SER A 121 21.29 20.44 -2.96
N VAL A 122 21.10 20.11 -1.69
CA VAL A 122 19.94 19.34 -1.24
C VAL A 122 18.65 20.18 -1.31
N ILE A 123 18.71 21.42 -0.80
CA ILE A 123 17.51 22.30 -0.75
C ILE A 123 17.01 22.65 -2.14
N LYS A 124 17.92 23.02 -3.05
CA LYS A 124 17.58 23.44 -4.41
C LYS A 124 17.43 22.29 -5.40
N GLY A 125 17.96 21.12 -5.06
CA GLY A 125 18.16 20.02 -5.99
C GLY A 125 19.40 20.21 -6.85
N LYS A 126 19.93 19.13 -7.42
CA LYS A 126 21.08 19.16 -8.31
C LYS A 126 21.03 18.05 -9.35
N GLY A 127 20.88 18.40 -10.62
CA GLY A 127 20.74 17.42 -11.70
C GLY A 127 19.47 16.56 -11.52
N ALA A 128 19.63 15.26 -11.39
CA ALA A 128 18.53 14.33 -11.17
C ALA A 128 18.01 14.32 -9.72
N MET A 129 18.74 14.94 -8.79
CA MET A 129 18.30 15.05 -7.40
C MET A 129 17.22 16.13 -7.29
N PRO A 130 16.00 15.80 -6.86
CA PRO A 130 14.93 16.79 -6.70
C PRO A 130 15.20 17.73 -5.52
N PRO A 131 14.59 18.92 -5.51
CA PRO A 131 14.64 19.83 -4.36
C PRO A 131 14.22 19.11 -3.07
N LYS A 132 14.94 19.40 -1.97
CA LYS A 132 14.73 18.75 -0.67
C LYS A 132 14.78 17.21 -0.70
N ALA A 133 15.47 16.64 -1.69
CA ALA A 133 15.51 15.19 -1.93
C ALA A 133 14.10 14.56 -2.12
N GLY A 134 13.10 15.34 -2.53
CA GLY A 134 11.71 14.90 -2.70
C GLY A 134 10.86 14.93 -1.44
N ASP A 135 11.41 15.30 -0.29
CA ASP A 135 10.68 15.45 0.97
C ASP A 135 10.38 16.94 1.23
N ALA A 136 9.17 17.38 0.91
CA ALA A 136 8.75 18.77 1.09
C ALA A 136 8.87 19.26 2.55
N SER A 137 8.78 18.35 3.52
CA SER A 137 8.89 18.65 4.95
C SER A 137 10.33 18.84 5.44
N LEU A 138 11.33 18.47 4.61
CA LEU A 138 12.74 18.56 4.98
C LEU A 138 13.15 20.01 5.22
N THR A 139 13.61 20.29 6.43
CA THR A 139 14.15 21.59 6.81
C THR A 139 15.64 21.71 6.46
N GLU A 140 16.13 22.93 6.37
CA GLU A 140 17.55 23.18 6.07
C GLU A 140 18.49 22.59 7.14
N THR A 141 18.11 22.70 8.42
CA THR A 141 18.86 22.12 9.53
C THR A 141 18.89 20.60 9.50
N GLU A 142 17.80 19.97 9.07
CA GLU A 142 17.73 18.51 8.87
C GLU A 142 18.57 18.07 7.68
N ALA A 143 18.49 18.81 6.57
CA ALA A 143 19.34 18.57 5.41
C ALA A 143 20.84 18.68 5.79
N ALA A 144 21.20 19.67 6.58
CA ALA A 144 22.59 19.81 7.07
C ALA A 144 23.03 18.60 7.89
N ARG A 145 22.20 18.10 8.80
CA ARG A 145 22.52 16.88 9.57
C ARG A 145 22.70 15.66 8.68
N ALA A 146 21.80 15.46 7.72
CA ALA A 146 21.89 14.35 6.78
C ALA A 146 23.13 14.43 5.89
N VAL A 147 23.45 15.62 5.37
CA VAL A 147 24.68 15.87 4.59
C VAL A 147 25.92 15.57 5.40
N VAL A 148 25.97 15.99 6.67
CA VAL A 148 27.10 15.69 7.56
C VAL A 148 27.32 14.20 7.73
N VAL A 149 26.25 13.43 7.94
CA VAL A 149 26.34 11.97 8.06
C VAL A 149 26.91 11.36 6.78
N MET A 150 26.39 11.72 5.61
CA MET A 150 26.82 11.16 4.33
C MET A 150 28.27 11.57 3.97
N ALA A 151 28.60 12.84 4.13
CA ALA A 151 29.92 13.35 3.82
C ALA A 151 31.01 12.79 4.75
N ASN A 152 30.70 12.65 6.06
CA ASN A 152 31.64 12.10 7.02
C ASN A 152 31.90 10.61 6.79
N GLN A 153 30.90 9.84 6.33
CA GLN A 153 31.11 8.46 5.87
C GLN A 153 32.10 8.39 4.69
N ALA A 154 32.15 9.43 3.88
CA ALA A 154 33.09 9.53 2.76
C ALA A 154 34.42 10.21 3.12
N GLY A 155 34.67 10.52 4.40
CA GLY A 155 35.93 11.04 4.91
C GLY A 155 35.95 12.54 5.19
N ALA A 156 34.82 13.24 5.15
CA ALA A 156 34.74 14.62 5.66
C ALA A 156 34.80 14.64 7.17
N LYS A 157 35.00 15.84 7.75
CA LYS A 157 35.01 16.10 9.19
C LYS A 157 34.06 17.27 9.52
N PHE A 158 32.86 17.25 8.97
CA PHE A 158 31.89 18.31 9.24
C PHE A 158 31.22 18.11 10.60
N LYS A 159 30.88 19.21 11.27
CA LYS A 159 30.13 19.20 12.51
C LYS A 159 28.64 19.40 12.21
N ALA A 160 27.81 18.51 12.73
CA ALA A 160 26.35 18.60 12.54
C ALA A 160 25.74 19.73 13.39
N PRO A 161 24.74 20.45 12.87
CA PRO A 161 23.91 21.32 13.69
C PRO A 161 23.21 20.51 14.80
N ALA A 162 23.11 21.10 15.99
CA ALA A 162 22.45 20.45 17.12
C ALA A 162 20.98 20.08 16.76
N ALA A 163 20.56 18.89 17.14
CA ALA A 163 19.13 18.56 17.13
C ALA A 163 18.45 19.22 18.32
N PRO A 164 17.18 19.66 18.20
CA PRO A 164 16.41 20.07 19.37
C PRO A 164 16.41 18.92 20.39
N LYS A 165 16.59 19.25 21.67
CA LYS A 165 16.74 18.25 22.75
C LYS A 165 15.55 17.32 22.95
N GLU A 166 14.42 17.59 22.32
CA GLU A 166 13.17 16.83 22.45
C GLU A 166 13.14 15.52 21.63
N ALA A 167 13.99 15.40 20.60
CA ALA A 167 14.02 14.21 19.74
C ALA A 167 14.81 13.02 20.28
N ALA A 168 15.51 13.18 21.40
CA ALA A 168 16.34 12.11 21.97
C ALA A 168 15.58 11.12 22.87
N LYS A 169 14.26 11.28 23.05
CA LYS A 169 13.46 10.49 23.99
C LYS A 169 12.31 9.72 23.35
N ALA A 170 12.51 9.17 22.15
CA ALA A 170 11.62 8.13 21.63
C ALA A 170 12.24 6.77 21.99
N PRO A 171 11.58 5.94 22.83
CA PRO A 171 12.07 4.61 23.13
C PRO A 171 12.03 3.76 21.85
N ALA A 172 13.12 3.07 21.57
CA ALA A 172 13.14 2.00 20.59
C ALA A 172 12.04 1.01 20.93
N ALA A 173 11.02 0.92 20.09
CA ALA A 173 9.99 -0.09 20.19
C ALA A 173 10.67 -1.45 20.03
N LYS A 174 10.88 -2.14 21.15
CA LYS A 174 11.24 -3.54 21.16
C LYS A 174 10.10 -4.30 20.50
N GLY A 175 10.41 -4.98 19.39
CA GLY A 175 9.51 -5.93 18.76
C GLY A 175 9.10 -6.98 19.78
N GLY A 176 7.85 -6.93 20.22
CA GLY A 176 7.20 -8.00 20.95
C GLY A 176 6.80 -9.07 19.96
N ALA A 177 7.58 -10.12 19.85
CA ALA A 177 7.11 -11.39 19.32
C ALA A 177 6.10 -11.94 20.33
N ALA A 178 4.81 -11.90 20.01
CA ALA A 178 3.82 -12.70 20.69
C ALA A 178 3.76 -14.05 19.97
N ALA A 179 4.33 -15.06 20.62
CA ALA A 179 4.10 -16.44 20.29
C ALA A 179 2.62 -16.77 20.45
N ALA A 180 2.03 -17.37 19.43
CA ALA A 180 0.78 -18.09 19.55
C ALA A 180 1.11 -19.46 20.14
N ASP A 181 0.55 -19.77 21.30
CA ASP A 181 0.42 -21.12 21.82
C ASP A 181 -1.00 -21.24 22.44
N GLY A 182 -1.74 -22.31 22.05
CA GLY A 182 -3.02 -22.68 22.59
C GLY A 182 -4.11 -22.90 21.55
#